data_07b428d49a0ac07df03be8f286c9235b
#
_entry.id   07b428d49a0ac07df03be8f286c9235b
#
_cell.length_a   1.000
_cell.length_b   1.000
_cell.length_c   1.000
_cell.angle_alpha   90.00
_cell.angle_beta   90.00
_cell.angle_gamma   90.00
#
_symmetry.space_group_name_H-M   'P 1'
#
loop_
_entity.id
_entity.type
_entity.pdbx_description
1 polymer ?
#
loop_
_entity_poly.entity_id
_entity_poly.type
_entity_poly.pdbx_seq_one_letter_code
_entity_poly.pdbx_strand_id
1 'polypeptide(L)'
;MAKSVNIFVLNWNGRDLTLDCLASLEKITYSNANVIVIDNGSTDDSVVSIKEKYPKTDIIEFPTNLRFAGGNNAGFQSTANKANYTIFLNNDTIVDSNFVEPLINELEIKSNTKQTAPKIYYADKPETIWFAGGKVNLWTGFIRHIGIRKKDSHDYSKNREIDYATGCCVCMRTENFESIGMFDESFPMYAEDVDLSLRFKKRGGDIVFIPESKVWHKVSASMGGQFSISKWKRKHKGKMKLVAKHSEPYQIPFSLPLAMMVSIIEFIYSVLIKFQFMIMSKK
;
A
#
# COMPACT_ATOMS: atom_id res chain seq x y z
N MET A 1 -19.59 16.12 -14.63
CA MET A 1 -18.35 16.64 -13.99
C MET A 1 -17.58 15.46 -13.43
N ALA A 2 -16.25 15.48 -13.50
CA ALA A 2 -15.42 14.45 -12.89
C ALA A 2 -15.64 14.43 -11.36
N LYS A 3 -15.76 13.24 -10.78
CA LYS A 3 -15.90 13.05 -9.32
C LYS A 3 -14.63 13.52 -8.61
N SER A 4 -14.75 14.09 -7.43
CA SER A 4 -13.61 14.56 -6.66
C SER A 4 -12.79 13.40 -6.06
N VAL A 5 -11.48 13.57 -5.98
CA VAL A 5 -10.53 12.59 -5.44
C VAL A 5 -9.58 13.28 -4.49
N ASN A 6 -9.41 12.75 -3.30
CA ASN A 6 -8.30 13.10 -2.41
C ASN A 6 -7.21 12.02 -2.50
N ILE A 7 -5.97 12.43 -2.82
CA ILE A 7 -4.79 11.58 -2.87
C ILE A 7 -3.94 11.89 -1.64
N PHE A 8 -3.91 10.98 -0.68
CA PHE A 8 -3.14 11.09 0.55
C PHE A 8 -1.76 10.50 0.36
N VAL A 9 -0.73 11.30 0.57
CA VAL A 9 0.69 10.90 0.50
C VAL A 9 1.28 10.95 1.90
N LEU A 10 1.53 9.78 2.51
CA LEU A 10 2.08 9.70 3.87
C LEU A 10 3.59 9.87 3.84
N ASN A 11 4.10 10.92 4.48
CA ASN A 11 5.52 11.22 4.64
C ASN A 11 6.01 11.00 6.07
N TRP A 12 7.20 10.43 6.22
CA TRP A 12 7.97 10.40 7.45
C TRP A 12 9.47 10.35 7.15
N ASN A 13 10.17 11.46 7.37
CA ASN A 13 11.61 11.60 7.09
C ASN A 13 11.97 11.13 5.67
N GLY A 14 11.19 11.56 4.69
CA GLY A 14 11.33 11.10 3.31
C GLY A 14 11.31 12.23 2.29
N ARG A 15 12.01 13.36 2.58
CA ARG A 15 12.01 14.57 1.76
C ARG A 15 12.12 14.29 0.26
N ASP A 16 13.22 13.70 -0.18
CA ASP A 16 13.50 13.54 -1.61
C ASP A 16 12.52 12.58 -2.30
N LEU A 17 12.09 11.53 -1.57
CA LEU A 17 11.08 10.59 -2.06
C LEU A 17 9.73 11.29 -2.26
N THR A 18 9.32 12.11 -1.29
CA THR A 18 8.06 12.85 -1.35
C THR A 18 8.09 13.91 -2.45
N LEU A 19 9.20 14.64 -2.60
CA LEU A 19 9.35 15.61 -3.69
C LEU A 19 9.26 14.95 -5.07
N ASP A 20 9.86 13.79 -5.27
CA ASP A 20 9.77 13.03 -6.53
C ASP A 20 8.35 12.49 -6.78
N CYS A 21 7.67 12.03 -5.72
CA CYS A 21 6.27 11.61 -5.80
C CYS A 21 5.37 12.79 -6.23
N LEU A 22 5.50 13.94 -5.57
CA LEU A 22 4.75 15.15 -5.90
C LEU A 22 5.03 15.62 -7.33
N ALA A 23 6.28 15.56 -7.80
CA ALA A 23 6.64 15.88 -9.19
C ALA A 23 5.93 14.99 -10.22
N SER A 24 5.62 13.74 -9.88
CA SER A 24 4.82 12.88 -10.74
C SER A 24 3.32 13.20 -10.65
N LEU A 25 2.84 13.54 -9.46
CA LEU A 25 1.44 13.91 -9.22
C LEU A 25 1.03 15.23 -9.89
N GLU A 26 1.94 16.19 -10.07
CA GLU A 26 1.66 17.41 -10.85
C GLU A 26 1.31 17.13 -12.31
N LYS A 27 1.68 15.96 -12.85
CA LYS A 27 1.49 15.58 -14.24
C LYS A 27 0.23 14.76 -14.50
N ILE A 28 -0.57 14.48 -13.46
CA ILE A 28 -1.78 13.66 -13.62
C ILE A 28 -2.83 14.38 -14.45
N THR A 29 -3.54 13.61 -15.26
CA THR A 29 -4.58 14.12 -16.17
C THR A 29 -5.94 14.31 -15.50
N TYR A 30 -6.15 13.70 -14.35
CA TYR A 30 -7.40 13.80 -13.61
C TYR A 30 -7.60 15.18 -12.98
N SER A 31 -8.49 15.98 -13.58
CA SER A 31 -8.62 17.41 -13.27
C SER A 31 -9.23 17.75 -11.90
N ASN A 32 -9.93 16.79 -11.26
CA ASN A 32 -10.60 17.01 -9.97
C ASN A 32 -9.95 16.18 -8.85
N ALA A 33 -8.61 16.17 -8.84
CA ALA A 33 -7.80 15.56 -7.79
C ALA A 33 -7.20 16.62 -6.87
N ASN A 34 -7.26 16.39 -5.56
CA ASN A 34 -6.54 17.15 -4.55
C ASN A 34 -5.47 16.26 -3.91
N VAL A 35 -4.21 16.73 -3.90
CA VAL A 35 -3.07 16.04 -3.30
C VAL A 35 -2.85 16.59 -1.90
N ILE A 36 -2.85 15.70 -0.91
CA ILE A 36 -2.69 16.04 0.51
C ILE A 36 -1.49 15.25 1.05
N VAL A 37 -0.45 15.96 1.46
CA VAL A 37 0.67 15.34 2.17
C VAL A 37 0.33 15.23 3.65
N ILE A 38 0.48 14.04 4.21
CA ILE A 38 0.39 13.79 5.64
C ILE A 38 1.81 13.68 6.17
N ASP A 39 2.29 14.70 6.85
CA ASP A 39 3.57 14.63 7.55
C ASP A 39 3.38 13.95 8.91
N ASN A 40 3.93 12.77 9.03
CA ASN A 40 3.73 11.87 10.18
C ASN A 40 4.82 12.07 11.25
N GLY A 41 5.07 13.34 11.61
CA GLY A 41 6.06 13.71 12.62
C GLY A 41 7.50 13.60 12.12
N SER A 42 7.79 14.14 10.94
CA SER A 42 9.15 14.19 10.41
C SER A 42 10.04 15.13 11.23
N THR A 43 11.32 14.79 11.29
CA THR A 43 12.37 15.57 11.95
C THR A 43 13.43 16.10 10.98
N ASP A 44 13.27 15.75 9.69
CA ASP A 44 14.06 16.28 8.58
C ASP A 44 13.41 17.56 8.02
N ASP A 45 13.96 18.12 6.96
CA ASP A 45 13.46 19.31 6.28
C ASP A 45 12.36 19.03 5.25
N SER A 46 11.68 17.86 5.33
CA SER A 46 10.60 17.47 4.39
C SER A 46 9.53 18.54 4.25
N VAL A 47 8.96 18.99 5.38
CA VAL A 47 7.85 19.96 5.40
C VAL A 47 8.25 21.29 4.78
N VAL A 48 9.42 21.82 5.15
CA VAL A 48 9.95 23.07 4.61
C VAL A 48 10.13 22.97 3.10
N SER A 49 10.82 21.92 2.64
CA SER A 49 11.10 21.70 1.22
C SER A 49 9.82 21.51 0.39
N ILE A 50 8.79 20.84 0.95
CA ILE A 50 7.51 20.68 0.26
C ILE A 50 6.79 22.02 0.14
N LYS A 51 6.71 22.81 1.22
CA LYS A 51 6.08 24.15 1.21
C LYS A 51 6.75 25.10 0.22
N GLU A 52 8.08 25.06 0.13
CA GLU A 52 8.84 25.88 -0.83
C GLU A 52 8.59 25.48 -2.29
N LYS A 53 8.65 24.17 -2.59
CA LYS A 53 8.58 23.68 -3.97
C LYS A 53 7.15 23.49 -4.46
N TYR A 54 6.22 23.16 -3.57
CA TYR A 54 4.82 22.86 -3.86
C TYR A 54 3.87 23.68 -2.97
N PRO A 55 3.87 25.03 -3.06
CA PRO A 55 3.15 25.91 -2.13
C PRO A 55 1.61 25.76 -2.16
N LYS A 56 1.08 25.07 -3.17
CA LYS A 56 -0.36 24.80 -3.31
C LYS A 56 -0.78 23.43 -2.75
N THR A 57 0.17 22.60 -2.32
CA THR A 57 -0.11 21.28 -1.77
C THR A 57 -0.57 21.40 -0.34
N ASP A 58 -1.71 20.82 -0.01
CA ASP A 58 -2.19 20.74 1.38
C ASP A 58 -1.25 19.84 2.20
N ILE A 59 -0.83 20.32 3.37
CA ILE A 59 0.02 19.54 4.29
C ILE A 59 -0.69 19.46 5.65
N ILE A 60 -0.88 18.24 6.13
CA ILE A 60 -1.37 17.94 7.47
C ILE A 60 -0.18 17.44 8.29
N GLU A 61 0.20 18.17 9.34
CA GLU A 61 1.38 17.88 10.15
C GLU A 61 0.98 17.27 11.49
N PHE A 62 1.58 16.13 11.86
CA PHE A 62 1.43 15.52 13.18
C PHE A 62 2.72 15.63 13.98
N PRO A 63 2.62 15.78 15.31
CA PRO A 63 3.82 15.98 16.16
C PRO A 63 4.66 14.71 16.33
N THR A 64 4.11 13.53 16.06
CA THR A 64 4.76 12.23 16.26
C THR A 64 4.34 11.21 15.19
N ASN A 65 5.19 10.21 14.96
CA ASN A 65 4.91 9.15 14.01
C ASN A 65 3.81 8.20 14.51
N LEU A 66 2.61 8.32 13.95
CA LEU A 66 1.43 7.49 14.21
C LEU A 66 1.47 6.15 13.44
N ARG A 67 2.56 5.85 12.74
CA ARG A 67 2.71 4.71 11.83
C ARG A 67 1.79 4.82 10.61
N PHE A 68 1.76 3.75 9.78
CA PHE A 68 1.02 3.77 8.52
C PHE A 68 -0.49 3.94 8.72
N ALA A 69 -1.11 3.03 9.50
CA ALA A 69 -2.56 3.04 9.71
C ALA A 69 -3.03 4.31 10.43
N GLY A 70 -2.40 4.66 11.55
CA GLY A 70 -2.76 5.84 12.34
C GLY A 70 -2.52 7.15 11.58
N GLY A 71 -1.40 7.29 10.89
CA GLY A 71 -1.10 8.49 10.08
C GLY A 71 -2.12 8.70 8.96
N ASN A 72 -2.43 7.67 8.19
CA ASN A 72 -3.45 7.75 7.13
C ASN A 72 -4.86 8.02 7.69
N ASN A 73 -5.24 7.36 8.79
CA ASN A 73 -6.54 7.60 9.43
C ASN A 73 -6.67 9.04 9.95
N ALA A 74 -5.65 9.50 10.69
CA ALA A 74 -5.64 10.84 11.25
C ALA A 74 -5.63 11.91 10.16
N GLY A 75 -4.82 11.75 9.10
CA GLY A 75 -4.80 12.64 7.95
C GLY A 75 -6.14 12.68 7.22
N PHE A 76 -6.74 11.51 6.99
CA PHE A 76 -8.07 11.42 6.41
C PHE A 76 -9.11 12.14 7.28
N GLN A 77 -9.12 11.91 8.60
CA GLN A 77 -10.06 12.55 9.52
C GLN A 77 -9.88 14.06 9.62
N SER A 78 -8.65 14.55 9.56
CA SER A 78 -8.32 15.99 9.63
C SER A 78 -8.65 16.76 8.35
N THR A 79 -8.94 16.06 7.25
CA THR A 79 -9.30 16.69 5.98
C THR A 79 -10.74 17.23 6.02
N ALA A 80 -10.90 18.54 5.88
CA ALA A 80 -12.20 19.21 5.95
C ALA A 80 -13.12 18.84 4.80
N ASN A 81 -12.59 18.79 3.57
CA ASN A 81 -13.34 18.51 2.36
C ASN A 81 -13.19 17.05 1.93
N LYS A 82 -14.16 16.21 2.28
CA LYS A 82 -14.19 14.81 1.83
C LYS A 82 -14.54 14.73 0.35
N ALA A 83 -13.63 14.15 -0.43
CA ALA A 83 -13.87 13.86 -1.83
C ALA A 83 -14.77 12.61 -2.02
N ASN A 84 -15.26 12.37 -3.24
CA ASN A 84 -16.03 11.16 -3.55
C ASN A 84 -15.15 9.89 -3.44
N TYR A 85 -13.87 10.01 -3.80
CA TYR A 85 -12.88 8.93 -3.78
C TYR A 85 -11.67 9.30 -2.93
N THR A 86 -11.10 8.30 -2.33
CA THR A 86 -9.86 8.39 -1.55
C THR A 86 -8.83 7.45 -2.16
N ILE A 87 -7.63 7.98 -2.41
CA ILE A 87 -6.43 7.22 -2.77
C ILE A 87 -5.43 7.39 -1.65
N PHE A 88 -4.94 6.28 -1.09
CA PHE A 88 -3.74 6.27 -0.26
C PHE A 88 -2.56 5.86 -1.13
N LEU A 89 -1.50 6.64 -1.10
CA LEU A 89 -0.31 6.50 -1.92
C LEU A 89 0.94 6.65 -1.07
N ASN A 90 1.87 5.71 -1.18
CA ASN A 90 3.17 5.86 -0.52
C ASN A 90 3.99 6.99 -1.15
N ASN A 91 4.77 7.69 -0.34
CA ASN A 91 5.64 8.78 -0.81
C ASN A 91 6.86 8.32 -1.62
N ASP A 92 7.21 7.04 -1.58
CA ASP A 92 8.30 6.44 -2.36
C ASP A 92 7.84 5.87 -3.71
N THR A 93 6.84 6.52 -4.32
CA THR A 93 6.25 6.14 -5.61
C THR A 93 6.39 7.23 -6.67
N ILE A 94 6.34 6.80 -7.92
CA ILE A 94 6.14 7.64 -9.11
C ILE A 94 4.91 7.11 -9.81
N VAL A 95 4.00 7.99 -10.23
CA VAL A 95 2.75 7.60 -10.88
C VAL A 95 2.74 7.93 -12.37
N ASP A 96 2.04 7.12 -13.15
CA ASP A 96 1.68 7.46 -14.52
C ASP A 96 0.68 8.63 -14.53
N SER A 97 0.76 9.49 -15.55
CA SER A 97 -0.15 10.63 -15.64
C SER A 97 -1.63 10.25 -15.67
N ASN A 98 -1.96 9.07 -16.18
CA ASN A 98 -3.32 8.55 -16.30
C ASN A 98 -3.64 7.47 -15.22
N PHE A 99 -2.98 7.49 -14.05
CA PHE A 99 -3.17 6.40 -13.08
C PHE A 99 -4.51 6.44 -12.33
N VAL A 100 -5.14 7.61 -12.23
CA VAL A 100 -6.37 7.81 -11.44
C VAL A 100 -7.62 7.31 -12.17
N GLU A 101 -7.76 7.67 -13.44
CA GLU A 101 -8.95 7.42 -14.24
C GLU A 101 -9.36 5.95 -14.29
N PRO A 102 -8.45 4.99 -14.58
CA PRO A 102 -8.84 3.58 -14.65
C PRO A 102 -9.30 3.02 -13.28
N LEU A 103 -8.72 3.51 -12.18
CA LEU A 103 -9.12 3.09 -10.82
C LEU A 103 -10.54 3.52 -10.50
N ILE A 104 -10.90 4.75 -10.83
CA ILE A 104 -12.23 5.31 -10.57
C ILE A 104 -13.26 4.70 -11.50
N ASN A 105 -12.93 4.54 -12.78
CA ASN A 105 -13.86 3.98 -13.77
C ASN A 105 -14.38 2.60 -13.34
N GLU A 106 -13.52 1.72 -12.83
CA GLU A 106 -13.95 0.41 -12.31
C GLU A 106 -14.92 0.57 -11.13
N LEU A 107 -14.62 1.50 -10.21
CA LEU A 107 -15.50 1.79 -9.07
C LEU A 107 -16.85 2.37 -9.51
N GLU A 108 -16.90 3.18 -10.56
CA GLU A 108 -18.16 3.76 -11.08
C GLU A 108 -19.01 2.72 -11.81
N ILE A 109 -18.38 1.82 -12.60
CA ILE A 109 -19.09 0.81 -13.38
C ILE A 109 -19.63 -0.31 -12.48
N LYS A 110 -18.90 -0.72 -11.45
CA LYS A 110 -19.25 -1.84 -10.58
C LYS A 110 -19.45 -1.40 -9.14
N SER A 111 -20.68 -1.30 -8.70
CA SER A 111 -21.05 -0.90 -7.33
C SER A 111 -20.52 -1.86 -6.26
N ASN A 112 -20.33 -3.15 -6.61
CA ASN A 112 -19.79 -4.16 -5.71
C ASN A 112 -18.27 -4.04 -5.52
N THR A 113 -17.53 -3.40 -6.45
CA THR A 113 -16.10 -3.12 -6.28
C THR A 113 -15.91 -2.11 -5.15
N LYS A 114 -15.18 -2.49 -4.11
CA LYS A 114 -14.92 -1.66 -2.91
C LYS A 114 -13.54 -1.03 -2.92
N GLN A 115 -12.57 -1.73 -3.52
CA GLN A 115 -11.22 -1.21 -3.68
C GLN A 115 -10.70 -1.53 -5.08
N THR A 116 -9.87 -0.62 -5.61
CA THR A 116 -9.07 -0.85 -6.81
C THR A 116 -7.60 -0.63 -6.50
N ALA A 117 -6.73 -1.40 -7.16
CA ALA A 117 -5.29 -1.31 -7.01
C ALA A 117 -4.59 -1.29 -8.37
N PRO A 118 -3.59 -0.42 -8.59
CA PRO A 118 -2.87 -0.33 -9.85
C PRO A 118 -1.88 -1.49 -10.03
N LYS A 119 -1.35 -1.62 -11.25
CA LYS A 119 -0.13 -2.36 -11.51
C LYS A 119 1.06 -1.56 -10.98
N ILE A 120 1.86 -2.18 -10.11
CA ILE A 120 3.01 -1.52 -9.51
C ILE A 120 4.28 -2.22 -9.98
N TYR A 121 5.23 -1.44 -10.46
CA TYR A 121 6.54 -1.89 -10.90
C TYR A 121 7.63 -1.51 -9.90
N TYR A 122 8.80 -2.11 -10.01
CA TYR A 122 10.01 -1.60 -9.37
C TYR A 122 10.50 -0.35 -10.10
N ALA A 123 10.80 0.73 -9.37
CA ALA A 123 11.27 1.98 -10.00
C ALA A 123 12.67 1.83 -10.64
N ASP A 124 13.54 1.00 -10.06
CA ASP A 124 14.86 0.66 -10.60
C ASP A 124 14.82 -0.35 -11.76
N LYS A 125 13.68 -1.01 -11.97
CA LYS A 125 13.43 -2.00 -13.03
C LYS A 125 12.02 -1.81 -13.58
N PRO A 126 11.77 -0.77 -14.41
CA PRO A 126 10.44 -0.27 -14.73
C PRO A 126 9.55 -1.24 -15.52
N GLU A 127 10.09 -2.35 -16.04
CA GLU A 127 9.33 -3.43 -16.67
C GLU A 127 9.12 -4.63 -15.74
N THR A 128 9.64 -4.59 -14.50
CA THR A 128 9.55 -5.69 -13.55
C THR A 128 8.44 -5.40 -12.54
N ILE A 129 7.49 -6.32 -12.45
CA ILE A 129 6.31 -6.19 -11.58
C ILE A 129 6.73 -6.32 -10.11
N TRP A 130 6.29 -5.38 -9.29
CA TRP A 130 6.29 -5.50 -7.84
C TRP A 130 4.94 -6.02 -7.32
N PHE A 131 3.81 -5.55 -7.93
CA PHE A 131 2.46 -5.97 -7.57
C PHE A 131 1.54 -5.96 -8.79
N ALA A 132 0.91 -7.10 -9.06
CA ALA A 132 -0.17 -7.26 -10.02
C ALA A 132 -1.37 -7.97 -9.35
N GLY A 133 -1.64 -7.59 -8.10
CA GLY A 133 -2.67 -8.17 -7.25
C GLY A 133 -2.11 -8.91 -6.04
N GLY A 134 -2.94 -9.08 -5.03
CA GLY A 134 -2.61 -9.77 -3.79
C GLY A 134 -3.36 -11.07 -3.61
N LYS A 135 -2.71 -12.09 -3.03
CA LYS A 135 -3.32 -13.37 -2.61
C LYS A 135 -3.03 -13.64 -1.15
N VAL A 136 -4.06 -14.12 -0.45
CA VAL A 136 -4.02 -14.49 0.97
C VAL A 136 -4.50 -15.92 1.14
N ASN A 137 -3.75 -16.70 1.92
CA ASN A 137 -4.18 -18.01 2.37
C ASN A 137 -4.24 -17.97 3.93
N LEU A 138 -5.42 -17.90 4.49
CA LEU A 138 -5.62 -17.82 5.94
C LEU A 138 -5.26 -19.12 6.68
N TRP A 139 -5.22 -20.28 6.00
CA TRP A 139 -4.76 -21.52 6.61
C TRP A 139 -3.27 -21.51 6.94
N THR A 140 -2.49 -20.91 6.05
CA THR A 140 -1.02 -20.87 6.16
C THR A 140 -0.49 -19.51 6.61
N GLY A 141 -1.34 -18.49 6.65
CA GLY A 141 -0.93 -17.09 6.81
C GLY A 141 -0.03 -16.60 5.66
N PHE A 142 -0.05 -17.30 4.51
CA PHE A 142 0.78 -16.91 3.37
C PHE A 142 0.15 -15.75 2.61
N ILE A 143 0.87 -14.63 2.54
CA ILE A 143 0.47 -13.40 1.84
C ILE A 143 1.51 -13.15 0.75
N ARG A 144 1.06 -12.98 -0.49
CA ARG A 144 1.96 -12.74 -1.61
C ARG A 144 1.42 -11.75 -2.62
N HIS A 145 2.31 -11.03 -3.28
CA HIS A 145 2.02 -10.29 -4.50
C HIS A 145 2.05 -11.22 -5.72
N ILE A 146 1.05 -11.12 -6.56
CA ILE A 146 1.03 -11.78 -7.87
C ILE A 146 2.03 -11.06 -8.77
N GLY A 147 2.77 -11.80 -9.59
CA GLY A 147 3.73 -11.24 -10.55
C GLY A 147 5.02 -10.69 -9.96
N ILE A 148 5.22 -10.72 -8.64
CA ILE A 148 6.41 -10.14 -8.00
C ILE A 148 7.72 -10.65 -8.62
N ARG A 149 8.61 -9.72 -9.00
CA ARG A 149 9.90 -9.95 -9.67
C ARG A 149 9.81 -10.59 -11.06
N LYS A 150 8.62 -10.67 -11.64
CA LYS A 150 8.45 -11.12 -13.03
C LYS A 150 8.46 -9.93 -13.97
N LYS A 151 8.94 -10.15 -15.20
CA LYS A 151 8.79 -9.17 -16.28
C LYS A 151 7.30 -9.06 -16.63
N ASP A 152 6.85 -7.84 -16.97
CA ASP A 152 5.46 -7.64 -17.40
C ASP A 152 5.15 -8.41 -18.69
N SER A 153 3.95 -8.96 -18.75
CA SER A 153 3.49 -9.77 -19.87
C SER A 153 1.95 -9.68 -20.01
N HIS A 154 1.43 -10.24 -21.10
CA HIS A 154 -0.01 -10.34 -21.34
C HIS A 154 -0.79 -10.97 -20.17
N ASP A 155 -0.17 -11.85 -19.37
CA ASP A 155 -0.81 -12.48 -18.19
C ASP A 155 -1.25 -11.48 -17.14
N TYR A 156 -0.66 -10.27 -17.16
CA TYR A 156 -0.94 -9.18 -16.22
C TYR A 156 -1.66 -7.99 -16.86
N SER A 157 -2.28 -8.16 -18.04
CA SER A 157 -2.91 -7.08 -18.82
C SER A 157 -4.43 -6.96 -18.65
N LYS A 158 -5.06 -7.80 -17.82
CA LYS A 158 -6.52 -7.81 -17.62
C LYS A 158 -6.89 -7.49 -16.18
N ASN A 159 -8.00 -6.76 -16.00
CA ASN A 159 -8.65 -6.58 -14.71
C ASN A 159 -8.95 -7.96 -14.11
N ARG A 160 -8.69 -8.08 -12.81
CA ARG A 160 -8.98 -9.33 -12.08
C ARG A 160 -9.35 -9.07 -10.64
N GLU A 161 -10.22 -9.91 -10.11
CA GLU A 161 -10.47 -9.95 -8.68
C GLU A 161 -9.23 -10.47 -7.94
N ILE A 162 -8.91 -9.83 -6.81
CA ILE A 162 -7.77 -10.13 -5.95
C ILE A 162 -8.22 -10.24 -4.50
N ASP A 163 -7.39 -10.77 -3.62
CA ASP A 163 -7.77 -10.89 -2.21
C ASP A 163 -7.50 -9.61 -1.43
N TYR A 164 -6.49 -8.82 -1.84
CA TYR A 164 -6.19 -7.52 -1.21
C TYR A 164 -5.51 -6.54 -2.17
N ALA A 165 -5.76 -5.26 -1.93
CA ALA A 165 -5.03 -4.14 -2.49
C ALA A 165 -3.90 -3.75 -1.54
N THR A 166 -2.70 -3.47 -2.08
CA THR A 166 -1.56 -3.06 -1.26
C THR A 166 -1.66 -1.61 -0.82
N GLY A 167 -1.26 -1.31 0.42
CA GLY A 167 -1.17 0.05 0.95
C GLY A 167 -0.20 0.97 0.20
N CYS A 168 0.62 0.43 -0.71
CA CYS A 168 1.48 1.24 -1.57
C CYS A 168 0.66 2.19 -2.46
N CYS A 169 -0.44 1.69 -3.05
CA CYS A 169 -1.44 2.49 -3.77
C CYS A 169 -2.78 1.75 -3.77
N VAL A 170 -3.80 2.35 -3.18
CA VAL A 170 -5.17 1.81 -3.15
C VAL A 170 -6.18 2.93 -3.31
N CYS A 171 -7.19 2.70 -4.14
CA CYS A 171 -8.31 3.62 -4.34
C CYS A 171 -9.62 2.97 -3.89
N MET A 172 -10.51 3.80 -3.31
CA MET A 172 -11.85 3.36 -2.90
C MET A 172 -12.80 4.55 -2.82
N ARG A 173 -14.12 4.28 -2.77
CA ARG A 173 -15.07 5.34 -2.41
C ARG A 173 -14.84 5.76 -0.98
N THR A 174 -14.88 7.07 -0.72
CA THR A 174 -14.65 7.64 0.62
C THR A 174 -15.67 7.09 1.63
N GLU A 175 -16.93 7.01 1.26
CA GLU A 175 -17.98 6.41 2.10
C GLU A 175 -17.71 4.95 2.50
N ASN A 176 -17.10 4.17 1.59
CA ASN A 176 -16.73 2.79 1.88
C ASN A 176 -15.61 2.73 2.93
N PHE A 177 -14.60 3.61 2.84
CA PHE A 177 -13.52 3.67 3.81
C PHE A 177 -14.01 4.05 5.20
N GLU A 178 -14.92 5.01 5.30
CA GLU A 178 -15.54 5.40 6.56
C GLU A 178 -16.41 4.27 7.13
N SER A 179 -17.29 3.70 6.31
CA SER A 179 -18.26 2.68 6.78
C SER A 179 -17.62 1.36 7.19
N ILE A 180 -16.45 1.01 6.64
CA ILE A 180 -15.70 -0.18 7.04
C ILE A 180 -14.90 0.02 8.33
N GLY A 181 -14.78 1.27 8.81
CA GLY A 181 -14.03 1.63 10.01
C GLY A 181 -12.55 1.90 9.75
N MET A 182 -12.18 2.37 8.55
CA MET A 182 -10.83 2.79 8.16
C MET A 182 -9.76 1.69 8.35
N PHE A 183 -8.48 2.04 8.45
CA PHE A 183 -7.42 1.09 8.80
C PHE A 183 -7.50 0.69 10.27
N ASP A 184 -7.24 -0.57 10.61
CA ASP A 184 -7.11 -1.04 11.98
C ASP A 184 -5.71 -0.69 12.52
N GLU A 185 -5.64 0.34 13.38
CA GLU A 185 -4.39 0.85 13.96
C GLU A 185 -3.71 -0.12 14.93
N SER A 186 -4.41 -1.16 15.34
CA SER A 186 -3.84 -2.20 16.19
C SER A 186 -2.86 -3.13 15.45
N PHE A 187 -2.75 -3.01 14.11
CA PHE A 187 -1.66 -3.61 13.35
C PHE A 187 -0.38 -2.78 13.52
N PRO A 188 0.73 -3.41 13.94
CA PRO A 188 1.95 -2.67 14.29
C PRO A 188 2.66 -2.03 13.11
N MET A 189 2.46 -2.49 11.93
CA MET A 189 2.92 -2.22 10.57
C MET A 189 2.94 -3.54 9.79
N TYR A 190 2.52 -3.51 8.53
CA TYR A 190 2.24 -4.65 7.66
C TYR A 190 0.94 -5.40 8.03
N ALA A 191 0.21 -5.78 6.99
CA ALA A 191 -1.07 -6.46 7.01
C ALA A 191 -2.30 -5.61 7.36
N GLU A 192 -2.17 -4.31 7.67
CA GLU A 192 -3.30 -3.37 7.81
C GLU A 192 -4.07 -3.16 6.49
N ASP A 193 -3.37 -3.19 5.36
CA ASP A 193 -3.93 -3.13 4.01
C ASP A 193 -4.65 -4.43 3.64
N VAL A 194 -4.06 -5.55 4.00
CA VAL A 194 -4.68 -6.88 3.85
C VAL A 194 -5.93 -6.99 4.73
N ASP A 195 -5.86 -6.54 5.99
CA ASP A 195 -6.99 -6.50 6.91
C ASP A 195 -8.16 -5.69 6.35
N LEU A 196 -7.87 -4.48 5.85
CA LEU A 196 -8.89 -3.60 5.26
C LEU A 196 -9.61 -4.31 4.09
N SER A 197 -8.84 -4.92 3.19
CA SER A 197 -9.38 -5.63 2.05
C SER A 197 -10.20 -6.87 2.46
N LEU A 198 -9.74 -7.66 3.43
CA LEU A 198 -10.48 -8.82 3.92
C LEU A 198 -11.76 -8.43 4.64
N ARG A 199 -11.81 -7.27 5.33
CA ARG A 199 -13.07 -6.75 5.90
C ARG A 199 -14.09 -6.43 4.81
N PHE A 200 -13.68 -5.84 3.68
CA PHE A 200 -14.56 -5.63 2.54
C PHE A 200 -15.04 -6.95 1.93
N LYS A 201 -14.12 -7.91 1.71
CA LYS A 201 -14.49 -9.23 1.18
C LYS A 201 -15.47 -9.98 2.09
N LYS A 202 -15.30 -9.88 3.40
CA LYS A 202 -16.23 -10.49 4.38
C LYS A 202 -17.65 -9.90 4.31
N ARG A 203 -17.79 -8.67 3.79
CA ARG A 203 -19.08 -8.03 3.51
C ARG A 203 -19.56 -8.25 2.06
N GLY A 204 -18.94 -9.16 1.31
CA GLY A 204 -19.30 -9.49 -0.07
C GLY A 204 -18.79 -8.50 -1.12
N GLY A 205 -17.87 -7.60 -0.77
CA GLY A 205 -17.30 -6.63 -1.69
C GLY A 205 -16.12 -7.18 -2.47
N ASP A 206 -15.93 -6.69 -3.70
CA ASP A 206 -14.84 -7.07 -4.59
C ASP A 206 -13.64 -6.11 -4.45
N ILE A 207 -12.45 -6.68 -4.55
CA ILE A 207 -11.19 -5.95 -4.66
C ILE A 207 -10.62 -6.23 -6.04
N VAL A 208 -10.35 -5.20 -6.84
CA VAL A 208 -10.00 -5.38 -8.26
C VAL A 208 -8.64 -4.77 -8.58
N PHE A 209 -7.81 -5.56 -9.24
CA PHE A 209 -6.55 -5.12 -9.85
C PHE A 209 -6.82 -4.50 -11.21
N ILE A 210 -6.23 -3.31 -11.47
CA ILE A 210 -6.42 -2.49 -12.67
C ILE A 210 -5.07 -2.28 -13.37
N PRO A 211 -4.75 -3.04 -14.41
CA PRO A 211 -3.44 -2.99 -15.08
C PRO A 211 -3.17 -1.72 -15.88
N GLU A 212 -4.20 -1.00 -16.31
CA GLU A 212 -4.08 0.27 -17.02
C GLU A 212 -3.58 1.39 -16.13
N SER A 213 -3.85 1.31 -14.82
CA SER A 213 -3.28 2.20 -13.82
C SER A 213 -1.89 1.72 -13.45
N LYS A 214 -0.86 2.58 -13.58
CA LYS A 214 0.54 2.22 -13.38
C LYS A 214 1.21 3.10 -12.35
N VAL A 215 1.99 2.47 -11.49
CA VAL A 215 2.79 3.11 -10.44
C VAL A 215 4.16 2.44 -10.40
N TRP A 216 5.23 3.20 -10.12
CA TRP A 216 6.59 2.69 -9.88
C TRP A 216 6.98 2.94 -8.43
N HIS A 217 7.41 1.91 -7.74
CA HIS A 217 7.74 1.93 -6.32
C HIS A 217 9.24 1.84 -6.10
N LYS A 218 9.81 2.80 -5.38
CA LYS A 218 11.24 2.86 -5.01
C LYS A 218 11.51 1.96 -3.80
N VAL A 219 11.23 0.68 -3.95
CA VAL A 219 11.33 -0.33 -2.88
C VAL A 219 12.69 -0.24 -2.17
N SER A 220 12.70 -0.15 -0.86
CA SER A 220 13.88 -0.16 0.02
C SER A 220 14.53 1.19 0.34
N ALA A 221 14.06 2.32 -0.21
CA ALA A 221 14.63 3.62 0.14
C ALA A 221 14.39 4.00 1.63
N SER A 222 13.25 3.58 2.19
CA SER A 222 12.79 4.06 3.52
C SER A 222 13.12 3.17 4.72
N MET A 223 13.68 1.96 4.55
CA MET A 223 13.74 0.97 5.65
C MET A 223 15.02 0.11 5.72
N GLY A 224 16.19 0.64 5.45
CA GLY A 224 17.47 -0.01 5.82
C GLY A 224 17.74 -1.38 5.19
N GLY A 225 17.29 -1.63 3.94
CA GLY A 225 17.58 -2.84 3.20
C GLY A 225 16.53 -3.95 3.30
N GLN A 226 16.66 -4.99 2.45
CA GLN A 226 15.65 -6.05 2.28
C GLN A 226 15.42 -6.92 3.53
N PHE A 227 16.37 -6.99 4.46
CA PHE A 227 16.27 -7.85 5.63
C PHE A 227 16.73 -7.14 6.92
N SER A 228 15.80 -7.05 7.89
CA SER A 228 16.13 -6.78 9.29
C SER A 228 15.26 -7.65 10.21
N ILE A 229 15.81 -8.08 11.35
CA ILE A 229 15.08 -8.86 12.37
C ILE A 229 13.85 -8.08 12.86
N SER A 230 13.96 -6.76 13.00
CA SER A 230 12.87 -5.89 13.43
C SER A 230 11.73 -5.84 12.37
N LYS A 231 12.07 -5.81 11.08
CA LYS A 231 11.10 -5.90 9.98
C LYS A 231 10.40 -7.25 9.97
N TRP A 232 11.15 -8.34 10.14
CA TRP A 232 10.57 -9.68 10.24
C TRP A 232 9.62 -9.80 11.43
N LYS A 233 10.03 -9.36 12.63
CA LYS A 233 9.17 -9.38 13.84
C LYS A 233 7.85 -8.65 13.63
N ARG A 234 7.86 -7.48 12.97
CA ARG A 234 6.64 -6.72 12.65
C ARG A 234 5.74 -7.46 11.67
N LYS A 235 6.32 -8.00 10.58
CA LYS A 235 5.57 -8.82 9.61
C LYS A 235 4.98 -10.06 10.25
N HIS A 236 5.75 -10.75 11.08
CA HIS A 236 5.27 -11.93 11.81
C HIS A 236 4.09 -11.57 12.72
N LYS A 237 4.22 -10.52 13.54
CA LYS A 237 3.12 -10.04 14.39
C LYS A 237 1.86 -9.69 13.59
N GLY A 238 2.01 -8.94 12.48
CA GLY A 238 0.89 -8.60 11.58
C GLY A 238 0.23 -9.86 11.01
N LYS A 239 1.03 -10.83 10.51
CA LYS A 239 0.55 -12.10 9.98
C LYS A 239 -0.24 -12.90 11.01
N MET A 240 0.30 -13.08 12.22
CA MET A 240 -0.39 -13.83 13.29
C MET A 240 -1.72 -13.16 13.67
N LYS A 241 -1.71 -11.84 13.81
CA LYS A 241 -2.93 -11.07 14.07
C LYS A 241 -3.96 -11.21 12.95
N LEU A 242 -3.52 -11.14 11.68
CA LEU A 242 -4.41 -11.28 10.53
C LEU A 242 -5.09 -12.66 10.51
N VAL A 243 -4.32 -13.73 10.72
CA VAL A 243 -4.84 -15.09 10.77
C VAL A 243 -5.82 -15.24 11.95
N ALA A 244 -5.47 -14.76 13.13
CA ALA A 244 -6.36 -14.83 14.31
C ALA A 244 -7.67 -14.05 14.11
N LYS A 245 -7.62 -12.90 13.39
CA LYS A 245 -8.79 -12.03 13.18
C LYS A 245 -9.73 -12.53 12.09
N HIS A 246 -9.17 -13.13 11.03
CA HIS A 246 -9.93 -13.43 9.82
C HIS A 246 -10.22 -14.91 9.57
N SER A 247 -9.49 -15.84 10.24
CA SER A 247 -9.80 -17.26 10.17
C SER A 247 -11.10 -17.59 10.91
N GLU A 248 -11.84 -18.56 10.41
CA GLU A 248 -13.00 -19.09 11.11
C GLU A 248 -12.55 -19.80 12.42
N PRO A 249 -13.37 -19.80 13.48
CA PRO A 249 -12.98 -20.37 14.78
C PRO A 249 -12.42 -21.78 14.70
N TYR A 250 -12.98 -22.65 13.87
CA TYR A 250 -12.52 -24.03 13.68
C TYR A 250 -11.17 -24.14 12.95
N GLN A 251 -10.75 -23.10 12.23
CA GLN A 251 -9.46 -23.04 11.52
C GLN A 251 -8.31 -22.64 12.46
N ILE A 252 -8.58 -21.82 13.47
CA ILE A 252 -7.56 -21.19 14.33
C ILE A 252 -6.57 -22.19 14.94
N PRO A 253 -6.99 -23.35 15.48
CA PRO A 253 -6.06 -24.33 16.06
C PRO A 253 -5.04 -24.89 15.08
N PHE A 254 -5.33 -24.86 13.79
CA PHE A 254 -4.45 -25.35 12.71
C PHE A 254 -3.72 -24.21 12.02
N SER A 255 -4.43 -23.13 11.71
CA SER A 255 -3.89 -22.03 10.90
C SER A 255 -2.82 -21.23 11.66
N LEU A 256 -2.96 -20.99 12.97
CA LEU A 256 -1.94 -20.26 13.73
C LEU A 256 -0.59 -21.01 13.82
N PRO A 257 -0.54 -22.31 14.20
CA PRO A 257 0.72 -23.05 14.17
C PRO A 257 1.34 -23.13 12.77
N LEU A 258 0.52 -23.32 11.73
CA LEU A 258 0.98 -23.39 10.36
C LEU A 258 1.54 -22.05 9.86
N ALA A 259 0.86 -20.94 10.15
CA ALA A 259 1.32 -19.61 9.84
C ALA A 259 2.62 -19.24 10.58
N MET A 260 2.78 -19.71 11.83
CA MET A 260 4.01 -19.57 12.59
C MET A 260 5.17 -20.33 11.92
N MET A 261 4.94 -21.58 11.52
CA MET A 261 5.92 -22.40 10.82
C MET A 261 6.33 -21.74 9.49
N VAL A 262 5.37 -21.29 8.67
CA VAL A 262 5.64 -20.59 7.41
C VAL A 262 6.48 -19.33 7.66
N SER A 263 6.16 -18.54 8.69
CA SER A 263 6.91 -17.34 9.02
C SER A 263 8.37 -17.62 9.45
N ILE A 264 8.61 -18.74 10.14
CA ILE A 264 9.96 -19.20 10.51
C ILE A 264 10.74 -19.61 9.24
N ILE A 265 10.11 -20.36 8.34
CA ILE A 265 10.72 -20.77 7.07
C ILE A 265 11.10 -19.55 6.23
N GLU A 266 10.21 -18.55 6.10
CA GLU A 266 10.49 -17.29 5.41
C GLU A 266 11.69 -16.55 6.04
N PHE A 267 11.81 -16.57 7.37
CA PHE A 267 12.94 -15.99 8.08
C PHE A 267 14.25 -16.70 7.74
N ILE A 268 14.29 -18.04 7.87
CA ILE A 268 15.48 -18.85 7.57
C ILE A 268 15.91 -18.62 6.12
N TYR A 269 14.98 -18.67 5.17
CA TYR A 269 15.25 -18.43 3.75
C TYR A 269 15.85 -17.03 3.51
N SER A 270 15.32 -16.01 4.17
CA SER A 270 15.82 -14.64 4.07
C SER A 270 17.25 -14.49 4.62
N VAL A 271 17.56 -15.20 5.70
CA VAL A 271 18.93 -15.25 6.28
C VAL A 271 19.90 -15.94 5.32
N LEU A 272 19.52 -17.07 4.74
CA LEU A 272 20.35 -17.84 3.80
C LEU A 272 20.67 -17.01 2.54
N ILE A 273 19.68 -16.33 1.96
CA ILE A 273 19.91 -15.44 0.83
C ILE A 273 20.89 -14.33 1.18
N LYS A 274 20.74 -13.69 2.34
CA LYS A 274 21.67 -12.64 2.77
C LYS A 274 23.11 -13.17 2.89
N PHE A 275 23.25 -14.37 3.42
CA PHE A 275 24.56 -15.01 3.56
C PHE A 275 25.21 -15.31 2.21
N GLN A 276 24.43 -15.80 1.23
CA GLN A 276 24.92 -16.01 -0.14
C GLN A 276 25.39 -14.72 -0.81
N PHE A 277 24.60 -13.62 -0.70
CA PHE A 277 25.02 -12.33 -1.24
C PHE A 277 26.30 -11.79 -0.59
N MET A 278 26.47 -12.00 0.72
CA MET A 278 27.65 -11.55 1.44
C MET A 278 28.92 -12.33 1.04
N ILE A 279 28.79 -13.60 0.66
CA ILE A 279 29.89 -14.41 0.14
C ILE A 279 30.26 -13.99 -1.30
N MET A 280 29.24 -13.71 -2.14
CA MET A 280 29.45 -13.30 -3.53
C MET A 280 30.03 -11.87 -3.67
N SER A 281 29.76 -10.99 -2.73
CA SER A 281 30.28 -9.61 -2.73
C SER A 281 31.72 -9.50 -2.21
N LYS A 282 32.31 -10.61 -1.67
CA LYS A 282 33.71 -10.70 -1.23
C LYS A 282 34.64 -11.39 -2.24
N LYS A 283 34.08 -11.85 -3.33
CA LYS A 283 34.81 -12.33 -4.50
C LYS A 283 34.81 -11.28 -5.60
#